data_7cd2973ba7e1a4cdb35126aa7425a9bd
#
_entry.id   7cd2973ba7e1a4cdb35126aa7425a9bd
#
_cell.length_a   1.000
_cell.length_b   1.000
_cell.length_c   1.000
_cell.angle_alpha   90.00
_cell.angle_beta   90.00
_cell.angle_gamma   90.00
#
_symmetry.space_group_name_H-M   'P 1'
#
loop_
_entity.id
_entity.type
_entity.pdbx_description
1 polymer ?
#
loop_
_entity_poly.entity_id
_entity_poly.type
_entity_poly.pdbx_seq_one_letter_code
_entity_poly.pdbx_strand_id
1 'polypeptide(L)'
;MNQLPIIDISPLYQDAQQGWDSVARKIDRACREWGFFYIQGHPISPQRIEQLLDSAKHFFALPSSEKLKIDITQTRHHRGYGAIATEQLDPDRPSDLKETFDMGLHLPNEHPQVLASKPLRGPNRHPDLPGWETLMEQHYLDMQALAQTLLRAMTLALGIERDFFDRRFQEPVSVLRLIHYPPRHTASSEEQQGAGAHTDYGCITLLYQDAAGGLQVRNVQGQWIDAPPIDGTFVVNLGDMMARWSNDRYLSTPHRVISPLGVDRYSMPFFAEPHPDTRIECLPGCQDALHPAKYPATTCAEFLLSRFADTYAYRREQEQA
;
A
#
# COMPACT_ATOMS: atom_id res chain seq x y z
N MET A 1 -11.35 9.62 -21.38
CA MET A 1 -11.09 8.19 -21.20
C MET A 1 -11.57 7.82 -19.79
N ASN A 2 -12.45 6.83 -19.65
CA ASN A 2 -13.07 6.48 -18.36
C ASN A 2 -12.56 5.13 -17.82
N GLN A 3 -11.33 4.74 -18.18
CA GLN A 3 -10.77 3.45 -17.78
C GLN A 3 -9.28 3.60 -17.46
N LEU A 4 -8.85 2.99 -16.36
CA LEU A 4 -7.44 2.96 -15.95
C LEU A 4 -6.60 2.16 -16.96
N PRO A 5 -5.36 2.58 -17.24
CA PRO A 5 -4.49 1.86 -18.16
C PRO A 5 -4.04 0.52 -17.59
N ILE A 6 -3.88 -0.49 -18.47
CA ILE A 6 -3.29 -1.79 -18.16
C ILE A 6 -1.91 -1.83 -18.80
N ILE A 7 -0.88 -2.11 -17.99
CA ILE A 7 0.51 -2.13 -18.41
C ILE A 7 1.07 -3.55 -18.26
N ASP A 8 1.48 -4.15 -19.38
CA ASP A 8 2.25 -5.39 -19.35
C ASP A 8 3.69 -5.07 -18.94
N ILE A 9 4.10 -5.63 -17.80
CA ILE A 9 5.43 -5.46 -17.22
C ILE A 9 6.35 -6.66 -17.47
N SER A 10 5.91 -7.69 -18.20
CA SER A 10 6.74 -8.85 -18.54
C SER A 10 8.10 -8.48 -19.17
N PRO A 11 8.21 -7.36 -19.96
CA PRO A 11 9.51 -6.95 -20.49
C PRO A 11 10.53 -6.50 -19.43
N LEU A 12 10.10 -6.18 -18.20
CA LEU A 12 11.00 -5.83 -17.09
C LEU A 12 11.77 -7.06 -16.56
N TYR A 13 11.35 -8.26 -16.91
CA TYR A 13 11.99 -9.53 -16.53
C TYR A 13 12.82 -10.13 -17.68
N GLN A 14 13.06 -9.35 -18.74
CA GLN A 14 13.88 -9.71 -19.89
C GLN A 14 15.11 -8.78 -19.98
N ASP A 15 16.22 -9.30 -20.50
CA ASP A 15 17.49 -8.54 -20.60
C ASP A 15 17.52 -7.53 -21.76
N ALA A 16 16.39 -7.01 -22.17
CA ALA A 16 16.28 -6.08 -23.29
C ALA A 16 16.01 -4.66 -22.82
N GLN A 17 16.99 -3.75 -22.87
CA GLN A 17 16.85 -2.35 -22.48
C GLN A 17 15.64 -1.65 -23.15
N GLN A 18 15.37 -1.96 -24.43
CA GLN A 18 14.23 -1.41 -25.15
C GLN A 18 12.89 -1.75 -24.50
N GLY A 19 12.77 -2.95 -23.89
CA GLY A 19 11.58 -3.36 -23.11
C GLY A 19 11.39 -2.48 -21.88
N TRP A 20 12.46 -2.25 -21.13
CA TRP A 20 12.47 -1.38 -19.98
C TRP A 20 12.05 0.05 -20.31
N ASP A 21 12.62 0.64 -21.38
CA ASP A 21 12.29 2.01 -21.81
C ASP A 21 10.82 2.14 -22.23
N SER A 22 10.28 1.10 -22.87
CA SER A 22 8.87 1.08 -23.28
C SER A 22 7.93 1.04 -22.09
N VAL A 23 8.20 0.16 -21.12
CA VAL A 23 7.39 0.05 -19.89
C VAL A 23 7.52 1.32 -19.05
N ALA A 24 8.74 1.85 -18.86
CA ALA A 24 8.98 3.08 -18.11
C ALA A 24 8.16 4.27 -18.65
N ARG A 25 8.09 4.44 -19.98
CA ARG A 25 7.26 5.49 -20.59
C ARG A 25 5.76 5.30 -20.32
N LYS A 26 5.26 4.06 -20.35
CA LYS A 26 3.84 3.78 -20.03
C LYS A 26 3.54 4.07 -18.57
N ILE A 27 4.44 3.68 -17.66
CA ILE A 27 4.33 3.97 -16.22
C ILE A 27 4.36 5.48 -15.99
N ASP A 28 5.34 6.23 -16.55
CA ASP A 28 5.42 7.70 -16.42
C ASP A 28 4.11 8.38 -16.82
N ARG A 29 3.57 7.97 -17.96
CA ARG A 29 2.30 8.52 -18.45
C ARG A 29 1.15 8.23 -17.49
N ALA A 30 1.00 7.00 -17.03
CA ALA A 30 -0.05 6.60 -16.09
C ALA A 30 0.08 7.33 -14.75
N CYS A 31 1.31 7.49 -14.24
CA CYS A 31 1.59 8.22 -13.00
C CYS A 31 1.22 9.71 -13.08
N ARG A 32 1.43 10.34 -14.25
CA ARG A 32 1.08 11.76 -14.47
C ARG A 32 -0.40 12.00 -14.75
N GLU A 33 -1.06 11.08 -15.46
CA GLU A 33 -2.44 11.28 -15.92
C GLU A 33 -3.47 10.77 -14.91
N TRP A 34 -3.12 9.71 -14.16
CA TRP A 34 -4.05 8.99 -13.30
C TRP A 34 -3.56 8.80 -11.86
N GLY A 35 -2.25 8.62 -11.65
CA GLY A 35 -1.70 8.12 -10.38
C GLY A 35 -2.11 6.68 -10.07
N PHE A 36 -2.83 6.01 -10.99
CA PHE A 36 -3.38 4.65 -10.90
C PHE A 36 -3.26 3.91 -12.22
N PHE A 37 -2.94 2.62 -12.17
CA PHE A 37 -2.91 1.73 -13.33
C PHE A 37 -2.95 0.27 -12.90
N TYR A 38 -3.28 -0.62 -13.81
CA TYR A 38 -3.11 -2.06 -13.62
C TYR A 38 -1.77 -2.51 -14.17
N ILE A 39 -1.19 -3.55 -13.54
CA ILE A 39 -0.06 -4.29 -14.08
C ILE A 39 -0.46 -5.74 -14.33
N GLN A 40 0.03 -6.30 -15.44
CA GLN A 40 -0.03 -7.73 -15.77
C GLN A 40 1.36 -8.23 -16.17
N GLY A 41 1.55 -9.56 -16.27
CA GLY A 41 2.85 -10.14 -16.63
C GLY A 41 3.88 -10.12 -15.49
N HIS A 42 3.41 -10.02 -14.25
CA HIS A 42 4.22 -10.11 -13.02
C HIS A 42 4.50 -11.59 -12.64
N PRO A 43 5.54 -11.87 -11.83
CA PRO A 43 5.95 -13.23 -11.50
C PRO A 43 5.10 -13.93 -10.41
N ILE A 44 4.16 -13.22 -9.78
CA ILE A 44 3.31 -13.82 -8.72
C ILE A 44 2.30 -14.77 -9.36
N SER A 45 2.36 -16.05 -9.02
CA SER A 45 1.48 -17.05 -9.62
C SER A 45 0.03 -16.97 -9.14
N PRO A 46 -0.96 -17.32 -9.95
CA PRO A 46 -2.36 -17.42 -9.53
C PRO A 46 -2.55 -18.35 -8.33
N GLN A 47 -1.83 -19.47 -8.28
CA GLN A 47 -1.88 -20.41 -7.14
C GLN A 47 -1.40 -19.77 -5.83
N ARG A 48 -0.39 -18.90 -5.90
CA ARG A 48 0.07 -18.15 -4.71
C ARG A 48 -1.03 -17.21 -4.20
N ILE A 49 -1.69 -16.50 -5.10
CA ILE A 49 -2.79 -15.59 -4.77
C ILE A 49 -3.96 -16.35 -4.14
N GLU A 50 -4.34 -17.50 -4.70
CA GLU A 50 -5.40 -18.35 -4.16
C GLU A 50 -5.07 -18.82 -2.74
N GLN A 51 -3.86 -19.34 -2.50
CA GLN A 51 -3.40 -19.76 -1.17
C GLN A 51 -3.47 -18.62 -0.14
N LEU A 52 -3.08 -17.42 -0.54
CA LEU A 52 -3.12 -16.23 0.32
C LEU A 52 -4.56 -15.82 0.64
N LEU A 53 -5.43 -15.84 -0.36
CA LEU A 53 -6.85 -15.50 -0.19
C LEU A 53 -7.54 -16.51 0.75
N ASP A 54 -7.28 -17.81 0.59
CA ASP A 54 -7.84 -18.85 1.46
C ASP A 54 -7.30 -18.72 2.90
N SER A 55 -6.01 -18.43 3.06
CA SER A 55 -5.42 -18.19 4.38
C SER A 55 -6.02 -16.94 5.04
N ALA A 56 -6.22 -15.84 4.28
CA ALA A 56 -6.86 -14.64 4.79
C ALA A 56 -8.30 -14.90 5.25
N LYS A 57 -9.10 -15.62 4.44
CA LYS A 57 -10.46 -16.03 4.80
C LYS A 57 -10.48 -16.87 6.09
N HIS A 58 -9.57 -17.82 6.19
CA HIS A 58 -9.46 -18.66 7.39
C HIS A 58 -9.12 -17.83 8.64
N PHE A 59 -8.16 -16.92 8.54
CA PHE A 59 -7.79 -16.03 9.64
C PHE A 59 -8.95 -15.15 10.09
N PHE A 60 -9.60 -14.45 9.15
CA PHE A 60 -10.69 -13.53 9.51
C PHE A 60 -11.93 -14.26 10.03
N ALA A 61 -12.14 -15.54 9.67
CA ALA A 61 -13.19 -16.40 10.24
C ALA A 61 -12.91 -16.90 11.66
N LEU A 62 -11.71 -16.71 12.21
CA LEU A 62 -11.39 -17.07 13.60
C LEU A 62 -12.26 -16.26 14.58
N PRO A 63 -12.55 -16.82 15.77
CA PRO A 63 -13.18 -16.07 16.85
C PRO A 63 -12.39 -14.79 17.18
N SER A 64 -13.10 -13.72 17.51
CA SER A 64 -12.46 -12.43 17.87
C SER A 64 -11.43 -12.57 18.99
N SER A 65 -11.65 -13.47 19.96
CA SER A 65 -10.68 -13.76 21.04
C SER A 65 -9.35 -14.29 20.52
N GLU A 66 -9.33 -15.05 19.42
CA GLU A 66 -8.09 -15.54 18.80
C GLU A 66 -7.37 -14.41 18.03
N LYS A 67 -8.11 -13.65 17.25
CA LYS A 67 -7.56 -12.50 16.49
C LYS A 67 -6.98 -11.43 17.42
N LEU A 68 -7.65 -11.14 18.53
CA LEU A 68 -7.21 -10.13 19.51
C LEU A 68 -5.93 -10.52 20.29
N LYS A 69 -5.50 -11.79 20.26
CA LYS A 69 -4.20 -12.19 20.84
C LYS A 69 -3.02 -11.45 20.16
N ILE A 70 -3.22 -11.01 18.92
CA ILE A 70 -2.24 -10.28 18.13
C ILE A 70 -2.72 -8.87 17.79
N ASP A 71 -3.48 -8.22 18.67
CA ASP A 71 -4.01 -6.89 18.49
C ASP A 71 -2.89 -5.87 18.16
N ILE A 72 -3.08 -5.10 17.09
CA ILE A 72 -2.12 -4.14 16.58
C ILE A 72 -1.83 -3.00 17.56
N THR A 73 -2.79 -2.65 18.42
CA THR A 73 -2.66 -1.59 19.41
C THR A 73 -1.65 -1.92 20.51
N GLN A 74 -1.34 -3.21 20.69
CA GLN A 74 -0.36 -3.69 21.68
C GLN A 74 1.09 -3.55 21.20
N THR A 75 1.33 -3.02 20.00
CA THR A 75 2.68 -2.88 19.45
C THR A 75 2.98 -1.44 19.05
N ARG A 76 4.23 -1.01 19.26
CA ARG A 76 4.69 0.33 18.83
C ARG A 76 5.04 0.37 17.33
N HIS A 77 5.23 -0.79 16.72
CA HIS A 77 5.71 -0.92 15.33
C HIS A 77 4.62 -1.26 14.32
N HIS A 78 3.33 -1.18 14.73
CA HIS A 78 2.17 -1.29 13.85
C HIS A 78 2.11 -2.64 13.13
N ARG A 79 2.02 -3.74 13.90
CA ARG A 79 1.92 -5.11 13.40
C ARG A 79 0.83 -5.88 14.14
N GLY A 80 0.07 -6.67 13.42
CA GLY A 80 -0.96 -7.55 13.96
C GLY A 80 -2.36 -7.26 13.44
N TYR A 81 -3.37 -7.62 14.20
CA TYR A 81 -4.78 -7.52 13.87
C TYR A 81 -5.38 -6.17 14.26
N GLY A 82 -6.00 -5.50 13.30
CA GLY A 82 -6.84 -4.31 13.50
C GLY A 82 -8.32 -4.70 13.46
N ALA A 83 -9.04 -4.47 14.56
CA ALA A 83 -10.47 -4.79 14.65
C ALA A 83 -11.32 -3.82 13.81
N ILE A 84 -12.58 -4.22 13.55
CA ILE A 84 -13.55 -3.35 12.85
C ILE A 84 -13.67 -1.99 13.57
N ALA A 85 -13.73 -0.92 12.78
CA ALA A 85 -13.82 0.47 13.25
C ALA A 85 -12.59 0.99 14.02
N THR A 86 -11.44 0.34 13.94
CA THR A 86 -10.18 0.83 14.50
C THR A 86 -9.57 1.97 13.65
N GLU A 87 -9.92 2.04 12.38
CA GLU A 87 -9.41 3.00 11.39
C GLU A 87 -10.53 3.91 10.89
N GLN A 88 -10.20 5.20 10.68
CA GLN A 88 -11.09 6.19 10.08
C GLN A 88 -10.28 6.99 9.05
N LEU A 89 -10.40 6.62 7.78
CA LEU A 89 -9.67 7.25 6.67
C LEU A 89 -10.27 8.59 6.26
N ASP A 90 -11.58 8.71 6.31
CA ASP A 90 -12.30 9.96 6.04
C ASP A 90 -12.80 10.55 7.37
N PRO A 91 -12.22 11.66 7.88
CA PRO A 91 -12.59 12.22 9.19
C PRO A 91 -14.03 12.75 9.23
N ASP A 92 -14.65 13.03 8.08
CA ASP A 92 -16.01 13.52 7.97
C ASP A 92 -17.05 12.39 7.91
N ARG A 93 -16.62 11.12 8.04
CA ARG A 93 -17.47 9.93 7.94
C ARG A 93 -17.30 9.00 9.14
N PRO A 94 -18.26 8.07 9.37
CA PRO A 94 -18.06 7.01 10.37
C PRO A 94 -16.80 6.18 10.08
N SER A 95 -16.26 5.53 11.14
CA SER A 95 -15.13 4.61 11.02
C SER A 95 -15.38 3.54 9.95
N ASP A 96 -14.31 3.12 9.28
CA ASP A 96 -14.35 2.15 8.18
C ASP A 96 -14.87 0.78 8.64
N LEU A 97 -15.72 0.16 7.84
CA LEU A 97 -16.22 -1.20 8.07
C LEU A 97 -15.28 -2.24 7.48
N LYS A 98 -14.12 -2.39 8.10
CA LYS A 98 -13.13 -3.39 7.73
C LYS A 98 -12.36 -3.85 8.96
N GLU A 99 -11.83 -5.04 8.89
CA GLU A 99 -10.80 -5.54 9.80
C GLU A 99 -9.52 -5.83 9.00
N THR A 100 -8.36 -5.74 9.64
CA THR A 100 -7.06 -5.82 8.97
C THR A 100 -6.10 -6.76 9.68
N PHE A 101 -5.12 -7.25 8.94
CA PHE A 101 -3.91 -7.84 9.49
C PHE A 101 -2.69 -7.19 8.81
N ASP A 102 -1.80 -6.60 9.60
CA ASP A 102 -0.63 -5.89 9.12
C ASP A 102 0.66 -6.58 9.50
N MET A 103 1.56 -6.73 8.53
CA MET A 103 2.92 -7.19 8.74
C MET A 103 3.92 -6.39 7.89
N GLY A 104 5.19 -6.42 8.28
CA GLY A 104 6.26 -5.78 7.53
C GLY A 104 7.51 -6.63 7.52
N LEU A 105 8.67 -6.02 7.25
CA LEU A 105 9.94 -6.72 7.40
C LEU A 105 10.11 -7.19 8.85
N HIS A 106 10.24 -8.51 9.03
CA HIS A 106 10.46 -9.09 10.35
C HIS A 106 11.86 -8.72 10.84
N LEU A 107 11.94 -8.05 11.98
CA LEU A 107 13.19 -7.77 12.69
C LEU A 107 13.09 -8.36 14.11
N PRO A 108 13.95 -9.29 14.50
CA PRO A 108 13.90 -9.89 15.84
C PRO A 108 14.18 -8.85 16.93
N ASN A 109 13.77 -9.15 18.16
CA ASN A 109 13.91 -8.22 19.29
C ASN A 109 15.37 -7.79 19.55
N GLU A 110 16.34 -8.64 19.18
CA GLU A 110 17.79 -8.41 19.33
C GLU A 110 18.37 -7.54 18.22
N HIS A 111 17.58 -7.23 17.18
CA HIS A 111 18.05 -6.40 16.07
C HIS A 111 18.42 -4.99 16.56
N PRO A 112 19.56 -4.41 16.14
CA PRO A 112 20.06 -3.13 16.65
C PRO A 112 19.04 -1.98 16.54
N GLN A 113 18.24 -1.92 15.47
CA GLN A 113 17.23 -0.88 15.29
C GLN A 113 16.02 -1.07 16.23
N VAL A 114 15.67 -2.33 16.59
CA VAL A 114 14.62 -2.63 17.55
C VAL A 114 15.09 -2.29 18.97
N LEU A 115 16.31 -2.69 19.33
CA LEU A 115 16.92 -2.31 20.62
C LEU A 115 17.05 -0.79 20.78
N ALA A 116 17.32 -0.07 19.69
CA ALA A 116 17.37 1.39 19.66
C ALA A 116 15.97 2.05 19.62
N SER A 117 14.89 1.26 19.71
CA SER A 117 13.50 1.75 19.64
C SER A 117 13.22 2.60 18.40
N LYS A 118 13.86 2.27 17.26
CA LYS A 118 13.57 2.97 16.00
C LYS A 118 12.09 2.79 15.61
N PRO A 119 11.42 3.84 15.12
CA PRO A 119 10.00 3.77 14.79
C PRO A 119 9.73 2.74 13.68
N LEU A 120 8.58 2.08 13.76
CA LEU A 120 8.08 1.09 12.80
C LEU A 120 9.00 -0.15 12.64
N ARG A 121 9.91 -0.40 13.62
CA ARG A 121 10.84 -1.53 13.64
C ARG A 121 10.46 -2.53 14.72
N GLY A 122 10.31 -3.80 14.35
CA GLY A 122 10.04 -4.88 15.29
C GLY A 122 9.64 -6.18 14.63
N PRO A 123 9.38 -7.21 15.43
CA PRO A 123 8.93 -8.51 14.95
C PRO A 123 7.49 -8.44 14.44
N ASN A 124 7.18 -9.27 13.46
CA ASN A 124 5.79 -9.54 13.09
C ASN A 124 5.09 -10.33 14.20
N ARG A 125 3.76 -10.21 14.27
CA ARG A 125 2.90 -11.00 15.15
C ARG A 125 2.00 -11.85 14.29
N HIS A 126 2.18 -13.16 14.33
CA HIS A 126 1.42 -14.10 13.53
C HIS A 126 0.35 -14.82 14.37
N PRO A 127 -0.81 -15.16 13.78
CA PRO A 127 -1.75 -16.06 14.41
C PRO A 127 -1.18 -17.48 14.48
N ASP A 128 -1.68 -18.28 15.42
CA ASP A 128 -1.33 -19.71 15.52
C ASP A 128 -2.09 -20.52 14.44
N LEU A 129 -1.66 -20.35 13.20
CA LEU A 129 -2.19 -21.05 12.03
C LEU A 129 -1.06 -21.77 11.29
N PRO A 130 -1.20 -23.10 11.04
CA PRO A 130 -0.16 -23.87 10.37
C PRO A 130 0.20 -23.29 8.99
N GLY A 131 1.50 -23.04 8.76
CA GLY A 131 2.03 -22.54 7.49
C GLY A 131 1.81 -21.07 7.22
N TRP A 132 1.05 -20.34 8.06
CA TRP A 132 0.74 -18.93 7.90
C TRP A 132 2.01 -18.05 7.78
N GLU A 133 2.88 -18.12 8.76
CA GLU A 133 4.09 -17.30 8.82
C GLU A 133 4.93 -17.44 7.54
N THR A 134 5.25 -18.69 7.18
CA THR A 134 6.06 -18.97 5.97
C THR A 134 5.39 -18.44 4.70
N LEU A 135 4.06 -18.61 4.56
CA LEU A 135 3.31 -18.15 3.40
C LEU A 135 3.34 -16.60 3.30
N MET A 136 3.06 -15.92 4.42
CA MET A 136 2.95 -14.47 4.45
C MET A 136 4.32 -13.78 4.30
N GLU A 137 5.36 -14.29 4.95
CA GLU A 137 6.72 -13.74 4.84
C GLU A 137 7.29 -13.92 3.43
N GLN A 138 7.08 -15.09 2.81
CA GLN A 138 7.50 -15.29 1.43
C GLN A 138 6.75 -14.34 0.48
N HIS A 139 5.44 -14.17 0.66
CA HIS A 139 4.68 -13.24 -0.16
C HIS A 139 5.13 -11.78 0.04
N TYR A 140 5.43 -11.38 1.27
CA TYR A 140 6.00 -10.08 1.55
C TYR A 140 7.28 -9.83 0.73
N LEU A 141 8.19 -10.80 0.70
CA LEU A 141 9.44 -10.70 -0.08
C LEU A 141 9.18 -10.66 -1.59
N ASP A 142 8.24 -11.45 -2.09
CA ASP A 142 7.84 -11.46 -3.49
C ASP A 142 7.27 -10.10 -3.92
N MET A 143 6.40 -9.50 -3.10
CA MET A 143 5.81 -8.18 -3.34
C MET A 143 6.85 -7.06 -3.23
N GLN A 144 7.79 -7.16 -2.29
CA GLN A 144 8.91 -6.22 -2.18
C GLN A 144 9.78 -6.23 -3.46
N ALA A 145 10.09 -7.42 -3.99
CA ALA A 145 10.85 -7.55 -5.23
C ALA A 145 10.10 -6.99 -6.45
N LEU A 146 8.78 -7.23 -6.52
CA LEU A 146 7.92 -6.67 -7.57
C LEU A 146 7.88 -5.14 -7.48
N ALA A 147 7.69 -4.58 -6.28
CA ALA A 147 7.71 -3.13 -6.05
C ALA A 147 9.04 -2.50 -6.46
N GLN A 148 10.18 -3.11 -6.08
CA GLN A 148 11.50 -2.64 -6.49
C GLN A 148 11.69 -2.65 -8.01
N THR A 149 11.17 -3.66 -8.71
CA THR A 149 11.22 -3.72 -10.18
C THR A 149 10.46 -2.55 -10.81
N LEU A 150 9.27 -2.22 -10.29
CA LEU A 150 8.50 -1.05 -10.75
C LEU A 150 9.22 0.27 -10.43
N LEU A 151 9.76 0.42 -9.23
CA LEU A 151 10.51 1.60 -8.83
C LEU A 151 11.76 1.82 -9.70
N ARG A 152 12.48 0.75 -10.10
CA ARG A 152 13.59 0.86 -11.08
C ARG A 152 13.11 1.32 -12.46
N ALA A 153 11.93 0.87 -12.92
CA ALA A 153 11.35 1.40 -14.16
C ALA A 153 11.00 2.90 -14.01
N MET A 154 10.54 3.31 -12.84
CA MET A 154 10.25 4.73 -12.55
C MET A 154 11.51 5.59 -12.49
N THR A 155 12.68 5.08 -12.07
CA THR A 155 13.93 5.87 -12.15
C THR A 155 14.30 6.25 -13.56
N LEU A 156 14.09 5.34 -14.54
CA LEU A 156 14.31 5.64 -15.96
C LEU A 156 13.37 6.75 -16.46
N ALA A 157 12.11 6.69 -16.06
CA ALA A 157 11.09 7.67 -16.43
C ALA A 157 11.35 9.06 -15.81
N LEU A 158 11.87 9.08 -14.58
CA LEU A 158 12.21 10.30 -13.86
C LEU A 158 13.57 10.89 -14.27
N GLY A 159 14.40 10.11 -15.00
CA GLY A 159 15.75 10.51 -15.39
C GLY A 159 16.72 10.66 -14.21
N ILE A 160 16.55 9.82 -13.17
CA ILE A 160 17.41 9.78 -11.99
C ILE A 160 18.29 8.52 -11.98
N GLU A 161 19.24 8.44 -11.04
CA GLU A 161 20.13 7.29 -10.91
C GLU A 161 19.36 5.98 -10.80
N ARG A 162 19.78 4.96 -11.56
CA ARG A 162 19.06 3.69 -11.68
C ARG A 162 18.85 2.97 -10.34
N ASP A 163 19.81 3.07 -9.42
CA ASP A 163 19.79 2.46 -8.09
C ASP A 163 19.27 3.39 -6.99
N PHE A 164 18.67 4.53 -7.36
CA PHE A 164 18.18 5.53 -6.42
C PHE A 164 17.22 4.93 -5.37
N PHE A 165 16.23 4.15 -5.83
CA PHE A 165 15.30 3.49 -4.91
C PHE A 165 15.91 2.25 -4.26
N ASP A 166 16.77 1.48 -4.95
CA ASP A 166 17.40 0.27 -4.39
C ASP A 166 18.15 0.55 -3.10
N ARG A 167 18.90 1.65 -3.05
CA ARG A 167 19.64 2.07 -1.85
C ARG A 167 18.72 2.48 -0.70
N ARG A 168 17.53 3.02 -1.02
CA ARG A 168 16.56 3.55 -0.05
C ARG A 168 15.59 2.50 0.47
N PHE A 169 15.46 1.40 -0.23
CA PHE A 169 14.59 0.29 0.13
C PHE A 169 15.36 -0.91 0.75
N GLN A 170 16.56 -0.66 1.25
CA GLN A 170 17.25 -1.62 2.12
C GLN A 170 16.59 -1.55 3.50
N GLU A 171 16.20 -2.72 4.04
CA GLU A 171 15.40 -2.81 5.27
C GLU A 171 14.22 -1.81 5.28
N PRO A 172 13.26 -1.94 4.35
CA PRO A 172 12.17 -1.00 4.21
C PRO A 172 11.19 -1.06 5.38
N VAL A 173 10.31 -0.03 5.51
CA VAL A 173 9.14 -0.09 6.39
C VAL A 173 7.87 -0.48 5.64
N SER A 174 8.01 -1.07 4.47
CA SER A 174 6.90 -1.60 3.68
C SER A 174 5.96 -2.47 4.50
N VAL A 175 4.67 -2.42 4.18
CA VAL A 175 3.62 -3.15 4.89
C VAL A 175 2.84 -4.01 3.91
N LEU A 176 2.71 -5.30 4.21
CA LEU A 176 1.69 -6.17 3.62
C LEU A 176 0.48 -6.13 4.54
N ARG A 177 -0.67 -5.76 4.00
CA ARG A 177 -1.94 -5.73 4.72
C ARG A 177 -2.92 -6.70 4.09
N LEU A 178 -3.56 -7.53 4.89
CA LEU A 178 -4.76 -8.26 4.51
C LEU A 178 -5.97 -7.48 5.01
N ILE A 179 -7.00 -7.35 4.20
CA ILE A 179 -8.22 -6.62 4.58
C ILE A 179 -9.44 -7.50 4.30
N HIS A 180 -10.31 -7.61 5.29
CA HIS A 180 -11.65 -8.16 5.18
C HIS A 180 -12.69 -7.07 5.40
N TYR A 181 -13.60 -6.95 4.46
CA TYR A 181 -14.77 -6.10 4.53
C TYR A 181 -16.00 -7.02 4.69
N PRO A 182 -16.61 -7.06 5.87
CA PRO A 182 -17.79 -7.89 6.09
C PRO A 182 -18.98 -7.46 5.23
N PRO A 183 -19.95 -8.37 4.97
CA PRO A 183 -21.12 -8.06 4.16
C PRO A 183 -21.93 -6.93 4.76
N ARG A 184 -22.31 -5.96 3.94
CA ARG A 184 -23.30 -4.96 4.33
C ARG A 184 -24.71 -5.52 4.14
N HIS A 185 -25.59 -5.37 5.14
CA HIS A 185 -26.94 -5.91 5.09
C HIS A 185 -28.01 -4.90 4.64
N THR A 186 -27.70 -3.62 4.61
CA THR A 186 -28.65 -2.56 4.21
C THR A 186 -27.99 -1.54 3.29
N ALA A 187 -28.74 -1.06 2.30
CA ALA A 187 -28.35 0.08 1.46
C ALA A 187 -28.40 1.43 2.20
N SER A 188 -28.76 1.42 3.48
CA SER A 188 -29.21 2.59 4.24
C SER A 188 -28.09 3.54 4.69
N SER A 189 -26.85 3.31 4.31
CA SER A 189 -25.82 4.31 4.55
C SER A 189 -24.83 4.38 3.39
N GLU A 190 -25.15 5.22 2.39
CA GLU A 190 -24.11 5.79 1.53
C GLU A 190 -22.98 6.45 2.36
N GLU A 191 -23.25 6.69 3.65
CA GLU A 191 -22.32 7.27 4.62
C GLU A 191 -21.28 6.28 5.13
N GLN A 192 -21.62 4.98 5.25
CA GLN A 192 -20.70 3.98 5.77
C GLN A 192 -20.01 3.21 4.64
N GLN A 193 -18.78 3.57 4.37
CA GLN A 193 -17.93 2.98 3.32
C GLN A 193 -17.09 1.82 3.89
N GLY A 194 -16.67 0.89 3.03
CA GLY A 194 -15.67 -0.11 3.38
C GLY A 194 -14.33 0.55 3.72
N ALA A 195 -13.93 1.52 2.89
CA ALA A 195 -12.84 2.44 3.15
C ALA A 195 -13.23 3.84 2.66
N GLY A 196 -13.12 4.83 3.52
CA GLY A 196 -13.39 6.24 3.20
C GLY A 196 -12.49 6.79 2.11
N ALA A 197 -12.86 7.94 1.53
CA ALA A 197 -12.04 8.58 0.51
C ALA A 197 -10.71 9.07 1.09
N HIS A 198 -9.59 8.59 0.54
CA HIS A 198 -8.23 8.90 1.02
C HIS A 198 -7.20 8.81 -0.11
N THR A 199 -6.00 9.27 0.18
CA THR A 199 -4.78 8.97 -0.58
C THR A 199 -3.88 8.07 0.27
N ASP A 200 -3.08 7.20 -0.38
CA ASP A 200 -2.06 6.42 0.32
C ASP A 200 -0.89 7.32 0.74
N TYR A 201 -0.26 6.98 1.85
CA TYR A 201 0.82 7.82 2.43
C TYR A 201 2.18 7.55 1.80
N GLY A 202 2.43 6.29 1.38
CA GLY A 202 3.74 5.80 0.98
C GLY A 202 4.19 6.19 -0.42
N CYS A 203 5.08 5.36 -0.97
CA CYS A 203 5.63 5.53 -2.30
C CYS A 203 4.68 5.02 -3.40
N ILE A 204 4.53 3.70 -3.43
CA ILE A 204 3.61 2.99 -4.34
C ILE A 204 2.88 1.90 -3.57
N THR A 205 1.64 1.66 -3.95
CA THR A 205 0.83 0.55 -3.44
C THR A 205 0.59 -0.45 -4.56
N LEU A 206 0.76 -1.73 -4.28
CA LEU A 206 0.39 -2.84 -5.16
C LEU A 206 -0.78 -3.57 -4.52
N LEU A 207 -1.96 -3.46 -5.12
CA LEU A 207 -3.20 -3.98 -4.55
C LEU A 207 -3.70 -5.19 -5.33
N TYR A 208 -3.83 -6.32 -4.67
CA TYR A 208 -4.73 -7.39 -5.10
C TYR A 208 -6.13 -7.14 -4.55
N GLN A 209 -7.16 -7.35 -5.35
CA GLN A 209 -8.57 -7.36 -4.93
C GLN A 209 -9.28 -8.58 -5.47
N ASP A 210 -10.19 -9.15 -4.66
CA ASP A 210 -11.03 -10.27 -5.08
C ASP A 210 -12.11 -9.86 -6.08
N ALA A 211 -12.90 -10.82 -6.54
CA ALA A 211 -13.95 -10.62 -7.54
C ALA A 211 -15.13 -9.72 -7.05
N ALA A 212 -15.20 -9.40 -5.75
CA ALA A 212 -16.27 -8.57 -5.20
C ALA A 212 -16.20 -7.11 -5.71
N GLY A 213 -15.01 -6.61 -6.02
CA GLY A 213 -14.84 -5.26 -6.58
C GLY A 213 -15.05 -4.13 -5.57
N GLY A 214 -15.62 -3.01 -6.02
CA GLY A 214 -15.98 -1.86 -5.18
C GLY A 214 -14.91 -0.80 -5.00
N LEU A 215 -13.70 -0.96 -5.56
CA LEU A 215 -12.69 0.09 -5.61
C LEU A 215 -13.11 1.17 -6.60
N GLN A 216 -13.05 2.42 -6.17
CA GLN A 216 -13.28 3.61 -7.00
C GLN A 216 -12.12 4.58 -6.87
N VAL A 217 -11.74 5.18 -7.99
CA VAL A 217 -10.64 6.15 -8.11
C VAL A 217 -11.20 7.48 -8.59
N ARG A 218 -10.76 8.59 -8.01
CA ARG A 218 -11.24 9.92 -8.38
C ARG A 218 -10.38 10.48 -9.52
N ASN A 219 -10.98 10.70 -10.68
CA ASN A 219 -10.25 11.29 -11.81
C ASN A 219 -9.99 12.79 -11.61
N VAL A 220 -9.19 13.38 -12.50
CA VAL A 220 -8.83 14.82 -12.47
C VAL A 220 -10.04 15.77 -12.66
N GLN A 221 -11.18 15.26 -13.15
CA GLN A 221 -12.44 16.01 -13.21
C GLN A 221 -13.27 15.88 -11.92
N GLY A 222 -12.76 15.19 -10.90
CA GLY A 222 -13.44 14.97 -9.62
C GLY A 222 -14.50 13.86 -9.63
N GLN A 223 -14.61 13.08 -10.71
CA GLN A 223 -15.58 11.99 -10.84
C GLN A 223 -14.99 10.69 -10.29
N TRP A 224 -15.82 9.88 -9.64
CA TRP A 224 -15.47 8.54 -9.20
C TRP A 224 -15.58 7.55 -10.36
N ILE A 225 -14.49 6.83 -10.64
CA ILE A 225 -14.38 5.84 -11.69
C ILE A 225 -14.17 4.47 -11.05
N ASP A 226 -14.95 3.48 -11.44
CA ASP A 226 -14.77 2.11 -10.95
C ASP A 226 -13.43 1.53 -11.44
N ALA A 227 -12.73 0.86 -10.51
CA ALA A 227 -11.55 0.06 -10.80
C ALA A 227 -11.87 -1.42 -10.53
N PRO A 228 -12.57 -2.09 -11.47
CA PRO A 228 -13.01 -3.47 -11.28
C PRO A 228 -11.82 -4.43 -11.20
N PRO A 229 -11.97 -5.58 -10.50
CA PRO A 229 -10.95 -6.63 -10.52
C PRO A 229 -10.77 -7.15 -11.95
N ILE A 230 -9.50 -7.36 -12.33
CA ILE A 230 -9.10 -7.95 -13.61
C ILE A 230 -8.19 -9.12 -13.30
N ASP A 231 -8.53 -10.30 -13.78
CA ASP A 231 -7.79 -11.53 -13.50
C ASP A 231 -6.31 -11.40 -13.90
N GLY A 232 -5.42 -11.88 -13.05
CA GLY A 232 -3.98 -11.85 -13.28
C GLY A 232 -3.34 -10.47 -13.23
N THR A 233 -4.01 -9.49 -12.59
CA THR A 233 -3.46 -8.13 -12.42
C THR A 233 -3.35 -7.72 -10.96
N PHE A 234 -2.44 -6.76 -10.70
CA PHE A 234 -2.51 -5.89 -9.53
C PHE A 234 -2.89 -4.48 -9.96
N VAL A 235 -3.64 -3.78 -9.12
CA VAL A 235 -3.76 -2.32 -9.21
C VAL A 235 -2.52 -1.70 -8.57
N VAL A 236 -1.93 -0.73 -9.24
CA VAL A 236 -0.81 0.07 -8.70
C VAL A 236 -1.25 1.50 -8.58
N ASN A 237 -1.02 2.10 -7.42
CA ASN A 237 -1.22 3.54 -7.22
C ASN A 237 -0.03 4.18 -6.51
N LEU A 238 0.07 5.50 -6.68
CA LEU A 238 1.08 6.31 -6.05
C LEU A 238 0.53 6.96 -4.80
N GLY A 239 1.37 7.02 -3.78
CA GLY A 239 1.05 7.71 -2.54
C GLY A 239 1.66 9.10 -2.43
N ASP A 240 1.31 9.79 -1.35
CA ASP A 240 1.68 11.18 -1.06
C ASP A 240 3.22 11.37 -1.00
N MET A 241 3.94 10.34 -0.53
CA MET A 241 5.41 10.39 -0.48
C MET A 241 6.03 10.45 -1.89
N MET A 242 5.49 9.70 -2.85
CA MET A 242 5.93 9.76 -4.25
C MET A 242 5.55 11.08 -4.91
N ALA A 243 4.35 11.60 -4.64
CA ALA A 243 3.94 12.93 -5.12
C ALA A 243 4.91 14.01 -4.60
N ARG A 244 5.24 13.95 -3.30
CA ARG A 244 6.20 14.84 -2.65
C ARG A 244 7.60 14.75 -3.26
N TRP A 245 8.14 13.54 -3.47
CA TRP A 245 9.42 13.31 -4.12
C TRP A 245 9.46 13.87 -5.54
N SER A 246 8.39 13.64 -6.31
CA SER A 246 8.31 14.09 -7.70
C SER A 246 7.82 15.54 -7.87
N ASN A 247 7.67 16.30 -6.76
CA ASN A 247 7.17 17.68 -6.78
C ASN A 247 5.81 17.82 -7.47
N ASP A 248 4.91 16.85 -7.22
CA ASP A 248 3.58 16.66 -7.84
C ASP A 248 3.62 16.38 -9.36
N ARG A 249 4.77 15.98 -9.90
CA ARG A 249 4.84 15.47 -11.26
C ARG A 249 4.04 14.18 -11.41
N TYR A 250 4.01 13.36 -10.36
CA TYR A 250 3.23 12.15 -10.22
C TYR A 250 2.09 12.39 -9.23
N LEU A 251 0.91 11.88 -9.57
CA LEU A 251 -0.30 12.16 -8.82
C LEU A 251 -0.49 11.15 -7.68
N SER A 252 -0.73 11.64 -6.46
CA SER A 252 -1.37 10.85 -5.41
C SER A 252 -2.87 11.05 -5.53
N THR A 253 -3.58 10.00 -5.92
CA THR A 253 -4.97 10.13 -6.35
C THR A 253 -5.94 9.60 -5.31
N PRO A 254 -6.97 10.38 -4.91
CA PRO A 254 -7.98 9.91 -3.98
C PRO A 254 -8.73 8.69 -4.50
N HIS A 255 -8.92 7.72 -3.61
CA HIS A 255 -9.66 6.50 -3.88
C HIS A 255 -10.48 6.06 -2.67
N ARG A 256 -11.45 5.19 -2.87
CA ARG A 256 -12.35 4.69 -1.83
C ARG A 256 -12.82 3.29 -2.14
N VAL A 257 -13.41 2.62 -1.14
CA VAL A 257 -14.05 1.31 -1.32
C VAL A 257 -15.52 1.40 -0.94
N ILE A 258 -16.38 1.08 -1.88
CA ILE A 258 -17.81 0.86 -1.65
C ILE A 258 -18.02 -0.65 -1.61
N SER A 259 -18.10 -1.22 -0.41
CA SER A 259 -18.32 -2.67 -0.27
C SER A 259 -19.65 -3.06 -0.89
N PRO A 260 -19.71 -4.11 -1.71
CA PRO A 260 -20.94 -4.61 -2.27
C PRO A 260 -21.89 -5.13 -1.18
N LEU A 261 -23.19 -5.21 -1.49
CA LEU A 261 -24.20 -5.70 -0.55
C LEU A 261 -24.19 -7.23 -0.49
N GLY A 262 -24.27 -7.76 0.73
CA GLY A 262 -24.51 -9.18 0.97
C GLY A 262 -23.33 -10.12 0.69
N VAL A 263 -22.16 -9.59 0.39
CA VAL A 263 -20.95 -10.40 0.12
C VAL A 263 -19.75 -9.89 0.91
N ASP A 264 -18.90 -10.84 1.34
CA ASP A 264 -17.58 -10.52 1.86
C ASP A 264 -16.67 -10.02 0.73
N ARG A 265 -15.81 -9.06 1.04
CA ARG A 265 -14.76 -8.60 0.14
C ARG A 265 -13.40 -8.75 0.80
N TYR A 266 -12.43 -9.25 0.05
CA TYR A 266 -11.04 -9.35 0.49
C TYR A 266 -10.13 -8.55 -0.43
N SER A 267 -9.13 -7.88 0.16
CA SER A 267 -8.07 -7.25 -0.60
C SER A 267 -6.73 -7.33 0.14
N MET A 268 -5.63 -7.25 -0.61
CA MET A 268 -4.28 -7.42 -0.08
C MET A 268 -3.37 -6.33 -0.66
N PRO A 269 -3.40 -5.09 -0.12
CA PRO A 269 -2.45 -4.07 -0.51
C PRO A 269 -1.06 -4.36 0.08
N PHE A 270 -0.04 -4.10 -0.72
CA PHE A 270 1.34 -3.99 -0.31
C PHE A 270 1.78 -2.54 -0.46
N PHE A 271 1.99 -1.87 0.66
CA PHE A 271 2.48 -0.49 0.70
C PHE A 271 4.01 -0.53 0.67
N ALA A 272 4.60 -0.15 -0.47
CA ALA A 272 6.04 -0.10 -0.61
C ALA A 272 6.58 1.25 -0.13
N GLU A 273 7.36 1.19 0.94
CA GLU A 273 7.89 2.35 1.65
C GLU A 273 9.38 2.16 1.93
N PRO A 274 10.20 3.21 1.84
CA PRO A 274 11.65 3.08 1.99
C PRO A 274 12.08 2.82 3.45
N HIS A 275 13.38 2.77 3.69
CA HIS A 275 13.96 2.75 5.02
C HIS A 275 13.48 3.98 5.83
N PRO A 276 13.18 3.87 7.15
CA PRO A 276 12.60 4.97 7.95
C PRO A 276 13.43 6.25 7.96
N ASP A 277 14.75 6.13 7.95
CA ASP A 277 15.66 7.28 7.95
C ASP A 277 15.87 7.88 6.53
N THR A 278 15.18 7.35 5.50
CA THR A 278 15.28 7.89 4.13
C THR A 278 14.76 9.31 4.09
N ARG A 279 15.59 10.23 3.59
CA ARG A 279 15.22 11.63 3.37
C ARG A 279 14.29 11.76 2.17
N ILE A 280 13.14 12.36 2.40
CA ILE A 280 12.12 12.65 1.39
C ILE A 280 12.23 14.14 1.05
N GLU A 281 12.80 14.43 -0.09
CA GLU A 281 12.99 15.79 -0.65
C GLU A 281 12.79 15.76 -2.15
N CYS A 282 12.52 16.92 -2.77
CA CYS A 282 12.29 16.99 -4.20
C CYS A 282 13.43 16.33 -5.00
N LEU A 283 13.06 15.40 -5.90
CA LEU A 283 14.00 14.67 -6.75
C LEU A 283 14.75 15.64 -7.71
N PRO A 284 16.03 15.37 -8.00
CA PRO A 284 16.73 16.04 -9.07
C PRO A 284 15.94 15.95 -10.40
N GLY A 285 15.78 17.06 -11.11
CA GLY A 285 14.99 17.09 -12.35
C GLY A 285 13.47 17.22 -12.17
N CYS A 286 12.98 17.23 -10.92
CA CYS A 286 11.58 17.57 -10.61
C CYS A 286 11.42 19.02 -10.11
N GLN A 287 12.48 19.81 -10.11
CA GLN A 287 12.47 21.24 -9.78
C GLN A 287 13.35 22.03 -10.73
N ASP A 288 12.98 23.28 -10.98
CA ASP A 288 13.73 24.27 -11.72
C ASP A 288 13.39 25.68 -11.22
N ALA A 289 13.89 26.73 -11.88
CA ALA A 289 13.66 28.11 -11.48
C ALA A 289 12.17 28.53 -11.55
N LEU A 290 11.37 27.88 -12.43
CA LEU A 290 9.94 28.14 -12.60
C LEU A 290 9.08 27.25 -11.71
N HIS A 291 9.62 26.08 -11.32
CA HIS A 291 8.95 25.09 -10.49
C HIS A 291 9.85 24.72 -9.30
N PRO A 292 9.97 25.59 -8.29
CA PRO A 292 10.77 25.31 -7.10
C PRO A 292 10.18 24.14 -6.29
N ALA A 293 10.99 23.54 -5.42
CA ALA A 293 10.52 22.51 -4.50
C ALA A 293 9.36 23.03 -3.65
N LYS A 294 8.22 22.33 -3.69
CA LYS A 294 6.99 22.71 -2.97
C LYS A 294 7.01 22.34 -1.51
N TYR A 295 7.74 21.30 -1.15
CA TYR A 295 7.68 20.67 0.16
C TYR A 295 9.02 20.76 0.88
N PRO A 296 9.03 21.03 2.20
CA PRO A 296 10.23 20.91 3.00
C PRO A 296 10.68 19.44 3.08
N ALA A 297 11.98 19.21 3.24
CA ALA A 297 12.49 17.86 3.42
C ALA A 297 12.02 17.29 4.78
N THR A 298 11.76 15.98 4.79
CA THR A 298 11.41 15.19 5.98
C THR A 298 12.05 13.81 5.89
N THR A 299 11.90 12.95 6.89
CA THR A 299 12.24 11.52 6.78
C THR A 299 10.99 10.70 6.49
N CYS A 300 11.18 9.48 5.98
CA CYS A 300 10.08 8.54 5.76
C CYS A 300 9.32 8.28 7.07
N ALA A 301 10.02 8.02 8.18
CA ALA A 301 9.38 7.76 9.47
C ALA A 301 8.58 8.95 9.99
N GLU A 302 9.16 10.16 9.97
CA GLU A 302 8.43 11.38 10.39
C GLU A 302 7.16 11.60 9.58
N PHE A 303 7.25 11.42 8.26
CA PHE A 303 6.12 11.57 7.37
C PHE A 303 5.01 10.54 7.67
N LEU A 304 5.35 9.25 7.76
CA LEU A 304 4.38 8.19 8.03
C LEU A 304 3.74 8.32 9.42
N LEU A 305 4.53 8.61 10.45
CA LEU A 305 4.01 8.78 11.81
C LEU A 305 3.02 9.94 11.90
N SER A 306 3.31 11.08 11.24
CA SER A 306 2.37 12.19 11.19
C SER A 306 1.03 11.79 10.55
N ARG A 307 1.07 10.97 9.48
CA ARG A 307 -0.16 10.49 8.81
C ARG A 307 -0.91 9.45 9.66
N PHE A 308 -0.18 8.57 10.35
CA PHE A 308 -0.81 7.59 11.26
C PHE A 308 -1.50 8.27 12.45
N ALA A 309 -0.95 9.36 12.99
CA ALA A 309 -1.59 10.13 14.05
C ALA A 309 -2.93 10.76 13.57
N ASP A 310 -3.04 11.11 12.28
CA ASP A 310 -4.30 11.62 11.72
C ASP A 310 -5.37 10.52 11.58
N THR A 311 -4.96 9.28 11.30
CA THR A 311 -5.86 8.17 10.91
C THR A 311 -6.24 7.25 12.07
N TYR A 312 -5.32 7.02 13.02
CA TYR A 312 -5.51 6.08 14.11
C TYR A 312 -5.59 6.79 15.47
N ALA A 313 -6.76 6.71 16.14
CA ALA A 313 -6.97 7.36 17.43
C ALA A 313 -5.94 6.91 18.48
N TYR A 314 -5.62 5.61 18.56
CA TYR A 314 -4.65 5.08 19.53
C TYR A 314 -3.22 5.59 19.33
N ARG A 315 -2.85 6.03 18.12
CA ARG A 315 -1.54 6.63 17.85
C ARG A 315 -1.40 8.01 18.46
N ARG A 316 -2.46 8.81 18.42
CA ARG A 316 -2.49 10.12 19.08
C ARG A 316 -2.24 10.03 20.59
N GLU A 317 -2.79 8.99 21.21
CA GLU A 317 -2.60 8.74 22.65
C GLU A 317 -1.16 8.29 22.99
N GLN A 318 -0.53 7.48 22.11
CA GLN A 318 0.86 7.02 22.29
C GLN A 318 1.91 8.13 22.12
N GLU A 319 1.63 9.17 21.33
CA GLU A 319 2.54 10.33 21.18
C GLU A 319 2.43 11.33 22.33
N GLN A 320 1.34 11.30 23.10
CA GLN A 320 1.10 12.17 24.25
C GLN A 320 1.58 11.57 25.57
N ALA A 321 1.94 10.29 25.60
CA ALA A 321 2.40 9.55 26.79
C ALA A 321 3.92 9.37 26.79
#